data_c17c3823172680864f7114f3e93b298f
#
_entry.id   c17c3823172680864f7114f3e93b298f
#
_cell.length_a   1.000
_cell.length_b   1.000
_cell.length_c   1.000
_cell.angle_alpha   90.00
_cell.angle_beta   90.00
_cell.angle_gamma   90.00
#
_symmetry.space_group_name_H-M   'P 1'
#
loop_
_entity.id
_entity.type
_entity.pdbx_description
1 polymer ?
#
loop_
_entity_poly.entity_id
_entity_poly.type
_entity_poly.pdbx_seq_one_letter_code
_entity_poly.pdbx_strand_id
1 'polypeptide(L)'
;LAADINAVKANMEKRLPLIVELKSKGVVGEDNNGYLQFVGGKREKEAVVQAENQDRKEVYHAINKKEGVSLEQVGQRRAIQIINKARKGEWLQDQNGKWYQK
;
A
#
# COMPACT_ATOMS: atom_id res chain seq x y z
N LEU A 1 9.96 18.57 -10.10
CA LEU A 1 8.98 18.17 -11.13
C LEU A 1 7.94 17.24 -10.52
N ALA A 2 6.67 17.50 -10.84
CA ALA A 2 5.58 16.63 -10.41
C ALA A 2 5.66 15.28 -11.17
N ALA A 3 5.38 14.20 -10.47
CA ALA A 3 5.30 12.89 -11.09
C ALA A 3 4.12 12.84 -12.06
N ASP A 4 4.28 12.13 -13.16
CA ASP A 4 3.16 11.82 -14.05
C ASP A 4 2.31 10.75 -13.40
N ILE A 5 1.18 11.13 -12.83
CA ILE A 5 0.32 10.23 -12.08
C ILE A 5 -0.24 9.10 -12.94
N ASN A 6 -0.50 9.35 -14.22
CA ASN A 6 -0.98 8.30 -15.11
C ASN A 6 0.10 7.23 -15.34
N ALA A 7 1.37 7.65 -15.50
CA ALA A 7 2.49 6.72 -15.62
C ALA A 7 2.72 5.96 -14.31
N VAL A 8 2.61 6.64 -13.18
CA VAL A 8 2.74 6.01 -11.84
C VAL A 8 1.68 4.92 -11.67
N LYS A 9 0.42 5.23 -11.98
CA LYS A 9 -0.68 4.26 -11.87
C LYS A 9 -0.49 3.08 -12.82
N ALA A 10 0.01 3.32 -14.03
CA ALA A 10 0.28 2.24 -14.98
C ALA A 10 1.36 1.29 -14.44
N ASN A 11 2.40 1.82 -13.81
CA ASN A 11 3.44 1.00 -13.19
C ASN A 11 2.89 0.19 -12.01
N MET A 12 1.99 0.77 -11.23
CA MET A 12 1.34 0.07 -10.12
C MET A 12 0.47 -1.09 -10.64
N GLU A 13 -0.25 -0.90 -11.73
CA GLU A 13 -1.03 -1.98 -12.36
C GLU A 13 -0.15 -3.13 -12.80
N LYS A 14 0.98 -2.83 -13.46
CA LYS A 14 1.93 -3.86 -13.90
C LYS A 14 2.53 -4.63 -12.74
N ARG A 15 2.71 -3.97 -11.61
CA ARG A 15 3.29 -4.55 -10.40
C ARG A 15 2.28 -5.36 -9.59
N LEU A 16 0.99 -5.12 -9.78
CA LEU A 16 -0.07 -5.70 -8.95
C LEU A 16 0.04 -7.23 -8.78
N PRO A 17 0.29 -8.03 -9.83
CA PRO A 17 0.41 -9.48 -9.65
C PRO A 17 1.50 -9.87 -8.65
N LEU A 18 2.62 -9.15 -8.63
CA LEU A 18 3.71 -9.40 -7.69
C LEU A 18 3.29 -9.06 -6.26
N ILE A 19 2.57 -7.97 -6.08
CA ILE A 19 2.07 -7.57 -4.77
C ILE A 19 1.06 -8.61 -4.24
N VAL A 20 0.14 -9.06 -5.10
CA VAL A 20 -0.84 -10.09 -4.75
C VAL A 20 -0.12 -11.38 -4.31
N GLU A 21 0.91 -11.78 -5.01
CA GLU A 21 1.70 -12.96 -4.66
C GLU A 21 2.37 -12.80 -3.29
N LEU A 22 3.01 -11.65 -3.04
CA LEU A 22 3.68 -11.39 -1.76
C LEU A 22 2.69 -11.38 -0.60
N LYS A 23 1.49 -10.84 -0.80
CA LYS A 23 0.43 -10.87 0.21
C LYS A 23 -0.05 -12.30 0.48
N SER A 24 -0.27 -13.08 -0.57
CA SER A 24 -0.77 -14.45 -0.42
C SER A 24 0.23 -15.36 0.28
N LYS A 25 1.52 -15.08 0.15
CA LYS A 25 2.59 -15.80 0.84
C LYS A 25 2.80 -15.35 2.28
N GLY A 26 2.13 -14.28 2.72
CA GLY A 26 2.34 -13.72 4.05
C GLY A 26 3.66 -12.98 4.21
N VAL A 27 4.28 -12.57 3.12
CA VAL A 27 5.54 -11.79 3.15
C VAL A 27 5.27 -10.35 3.54
N VAL A 28 4.22 -9.76 2.97
CA VAL A 28 3.82 -8.37 3.24
C VAL A 28 2.37 -8.29 3.67
N GLY A 29 2.06 -7.20 4.37
CA GLY A 29 0.70 -6.82 4.73
C GLY A 29 0.48 -5.33 4.49
N GLU A 30 -0.76 -4.90 4.61
CA GLU A 30 -1.15 -3.49 4.45
C GLU A 30 -1.21 -2.82 5.80
N ASP A 31 -0.45 -1.74 5.98
CA ASP A 31 -0.47 -1.02 7.25
C ASP A 31 -1.62 -0.01 7.33
N ASN A 32 -1.80 0.59 8.50
CA ASN A 32 -2.90 1.54 8.74
C ASN A 32 -2.66 2.93 8.14
N ASN A 33 -1.53 3.15 7.51
CA ASN A 33 -1.20 4.40 6.81
C ASN A 33 -1.28 4.25 5.29
N GLY A 34 -1.68 3.10 4.78
CA GLY A 34 -1.86 2.87 3.35
C GLY A 34 -0.62 2.41 2.62
N TYR A 35 0.34 1.81 3.31
CA TYR A 35 1.58 1.29 2.74
C TYR A 35 1.77 -0.19 3.04
N LEU A 36 2.66 -0.83 2.26
CA LEU A 36 3.06 -2.21 2.50
C LEU A 36 4.16 -2.26 3.56
N GLN A 37 4.10 -3.29 4.41
CA GLN A 37 5.19 -3.62 5.34
C GLN A 37 5.47 -5.11 5.30
N PHE A 38 6.72 -5.48 5.57
CA PHE A 38 7.07 -6.88 5.76
C PHE A 38 6.53 -7.34 7.11
N VAL A 39 5.77 -8.44 7.11
CA VAL A 39 5.10 -8.95 8.33
C VAL A 39 5.62 -10.31 8.77
N GLY A 40 6.30 -11.03 7.88
CA GLY A 40 6.93 -12.30 8.22
C GLY A 40 8.43 -12.14 8.44
N GLY A 41 9.09 -13.25 8.73
CA GLY A 41 10.53 -13.26 8.88
C GLY A 41 11.30 -13.15 7.57
N LYS A 42 10.63 -13.28 6.44
CA LYS A 42 11.24 -13.22 5.11
C LYS A 42 11.05 -11.84 4.49
N ARG A 43 12.11 -11.35 3.87
CA ARG A 43 12.08 -10.08 3.16
C ARG A 43 12.36 -10.32 1.68
N GLU A 44 11.36 -10.82 0.99
CA GLU A 44 11.46 -11.10 -0.45
C GLU A 44 11.11 -9.87 -1.26
N LYS A 45 11.81 -9.67 -2.36
CA LYS A 45 11.52 -8.62 -3.36
C LYS A 45 11.41 -7.22 -2.76
N GLU A 46 12.38 -6.86 -1.93
CA GLU A 46 12.39 -5.54 -1.27
C GLU A 46 12.27 -4.38 -2.26
N ALA A 47 12.93 -4.48 -3.42
CA ALA A 47 12.86 -3.42 -4.44
C ALA A 47 11.43 -3.23 -4.98
N VAL A 48 10.68 -4.32 -5.11
CA VAL A 48 9.27 -4.27 -5.55
C VAL A 48 8.41 -3.56 -4.50
N VAL A 49 8.61 -3.90 -3.23
CA VAL A 49 7.86 -3.28 -2.12
C VAL A 49 8.19 -1.80 -2.00
N GLN A 50 9.46 -1.43 -2.12
CA GLN A 50 9.88 -0.03 -2.07
C GLN A 50 9.29 0.77 -3.23
N ALA A 51 9.31 0.21 -4.44
CA ALA A 51 8.75 0.86 -5.61
C ALA A 51 7.24 1.07 -5.47
N GLU A 52 6.53 0.08 -4.94
CA GLU A 52 5.10 0.19 -4.68
C GLU A 52 4.81 1.31 -3.69
N ASN A 53 5.52 1.34 -2.58
CA ASN A 53 5.31 2.37 -1.55
C ASN A 53 5.66 3.77 -2.05
N GLN A 54 6.71 3.90 -2.86
CA GLN A 54 7.07 5.18 -3.46
C GLN A 54 5.96 5.67 -4.40
N ASP A 55 5.42 4.78 -5.23
CA ASP A 55 4.35 5.13 -6.15
C ASP A 55 3.05 5.46 -5.41
N ARG A 56 2.74 4.73 -4.35
CA ARG A 56 1.58 5.06 -3.49
C ARG A 56 1.72 6.46 -2.91
N LYS A 57 2.91 6.80 -2.43
CA LYS A 57 3.18 8.11 -1.87
C LYS A 57 2.94 9.22 -2.91
N GLU A 58 3.39 9.01 -4.16
CA GLU A 58 3.15 9.95 -5.24
C GLU A 58 1.65 10.15 -5.51
N VAL A 59 0.88 9.07 -5.50
CA VAL A 59 -0.58 9.13 -5.67
C VAL A 59 -1.22 9.89 -4.51
N TYR A 60 -0.79 9.64 -3.27
CA TYR A 60 -1.33 10.31 -2.09
C TYR A 60 -1.00 11.80 -2.10
N HIS A 61 0.19 12.16 -2.54
CA HIS A 61 0.56 13.58 -2.72
C HIS A 61 -0.34 14.30 -3.74
N ALA A 62 -0.65 13.63 -4.84
CA ALA A 62 -1.55 14.19 -5.85
C ALA A 62 -2.94 14.47 -5.29
N ILE A 63 -3.47 13.55 -4.47
CA ILE A 63 -4.75 13.71 -3.80
C ILE A 63 -4.68 14.83 -2.75
N ASN A 64 -3.61 14.90 -1.98
CA ASN A 64 -3.36 15.96 -1.01
C ASN A 64 -3.41 17.34 -1.69
N LYS A 65 -2.73 17.48 -2.82
CA LYS A 65 -2.73 18.73 -3.58
C LYS A 65 -4.13 19.12 -4.08
N LYS A 66 -4.88 18.14 -4.56
CA LYS A 66 -6.19 18.34 -5.15
C LYS A 66 -7.25 18.67 -4.09
N GLU A 67 -7.24 17.97 -2.97
CA GLU A 67 -8.31 18.03 -1.97
C GLU A 67 -7.96 18.86 -0.74
N GLY A 68 -6.70 19.21 -0.55
CA GLY A 68 -6.26 19.96 0.62
C GLY A 68 -6.27 19.18 1.93
N VAL A 69 -6.42 17.86 1.85
CA VAL A 69 -6.38 16.95 3.01
C VAL A 69 -4.94 16.56 3.26
N SER A 70 -4.54 16.37 4.52
CA SER A 70 -3.16 16.00 4.83
C SER A 70 -2.77 14.67 4.18
N LEU A 71 -1.48 14.51 3.88
CA LEU A 71 -0.94 13.28 3.30
C LEU A 71 -1.27 12.07 4.18
N GLU A 72 -1.14 12.23 5.49
CA GLU A 72 -1.46 11.18 6.47
C GLU A 72 -2.92 10.76 6.37
N GLN A 73 -3.84 11.70 6.30
CA GLN A 73 -5.27 11.41 6.17
C GLN A 73 -5.60 10.69 4.87
N VAL A 74 -4.95 11.08 3.76
CA VAL A 74 -5.12 10.39 2.48
C VAL A 74 -4.72 8.91 2.61
N GLY A 75 -3.55 8.65 3.19
CA GLY A 75 -3.07 7.29 3.40
C GLY A 75 -3.99 6.47 4.30
N GLN A 76 -4.48 7.04 5.38
CA GLN A 76 -5.40 6.37 6.31
C GLN A 76 -6.73 6.02 5.64
N ARG A 77 -7.27 6.92 4.83
CA ARG A 77 -8.49 6.65 4.04
C ARG A 77 -8.25 5.48 3.08
N ARG A 78 -7.10 5.47 2.43
CA ARG A 78 -6.75 4.40 1.49
C ARG A 78 -6.61 3.07 2.22
N ALA A 79 -6.02 3.07 3.41
CA ALA A 79 -5.90 1.88 4.23
C ALA A 79 -7.26 1.24 4.52
N ILE A 80 -8.26 2.05 4.85
CA ILE A 80 -9.63 1.57 5.10
C ILE A 80 -10.21 0.91 3.84
N GLN A 81 -10.03 1.53 2.68
CA GLN A 81 -10.50 0.97 1.42
C GLN A 81 -9.83 -0.37 1.11
N ILE A 82 -8.52 -0.46 1.34
CA ILE A 82 -7.74 -1.68 1.11
C ILE A 82 -8.21 -2.79 2.04
N ILE A 83 -8.43 -2.50 3.32
CA ILE A 83 -8.95 -3.47 4.29
C ILE A 83 -10.29 -4.04 3.84
N ASN A 84 -11.18 -3.19 3.34
CA ASN A 84 -12.50 -3.62 2.89
C ASN A 84 -12.43 -4.55 1.67
N LYS A 85 -11.42 -4.39 0.83
CA LYS A 85 -11.22 -5.20 -0.38
C LYS A 85 -10.26 -6.37 -0.19
N ALA A 86 -9.59 -6.46 0.95
CA ALA A 86 -8.59 -7.49 1.19
C ALA A 86 -9.19 -8.89 1.16
N ARG A 87 -8.39 -9.85 0.73
CA ARG A 87 -8.79 -11.26 0.67
C ARG A 87 -8.59 -11.92 2.02
N LYS A 88 -9.36 -12.96 2.27
CA LYS A 88 -9.25 -13.76 3.49
C LYS A 88 -7.82 -14.27 3.64
N GLY A 89 -7.26 -14.11 4.85
CA GLY A 89 -5.90 -14.56 5.18
C GLY A 89 -4.82 -13.52 4.97
N GLU A 90 -5.10 -12.42 4.29
CA GLU A 90 -4.12 -11.35 4.13
C GLU A 90 -3.86 -10.60 5.44
N TRP A 91 -2.62 -10.18 5.64
CA TRP A 91 -2.22 -9.43 6.83
C TRP A 91 -2.58 -7.96 6.70
N LEU A 92 -3.23 -7.43 7.74
CA LEU A 92 -3.69 -6.06 7.82
C LEU A 92 -3.33 -5.49 9.19
N GLN A 93 -3.22 -4.18 9.28
CA GLN A 93 -2.93 -3.50 10.54
C GLN A 93 -4.14 -2.68 10.97
N ASP A 94 -4.58 -2.86 12.21
CA ASP A 94 -5.71 -2.08 12.73
C ASP A 94 -5.28 -0.67 13.14
N GLN A 95 -6.22 0.15 13.58
CA GLN A 95 -5.97 1.54 13.95
C GLN A 95 -5.06 1.67 15.17
N ASN A 96 -4.93 0.62 15.97
CA ASN A 96 -4.05 0.61 17.13
C ASN A 96 -2.65 0.10 16.81
N GLY A 97 -2.39 -0.21 15.54
CA GLY A 97 -1.09 -0.72 15.10
C GLY A 97 -0.93 -2.22 15.22
N LYS A 98 -1.98 -2.95 15.58
CA LYS A 98 -1.92 -4.40 15.75
C LYS A 98 -2.13 -5.08 14.40
N TRP A 99 -1.26 -6.05 14.08
CA TRP A 99 -1.38 -6.88 12.89
C TRP A 99 -2.35 -8.04 13.10
N TYR A 100 -3.17 -8.31 12.10
CA TYR A 100 -4.11 -9.42 12.12
C TYR A 100 -4.32 -9.94 10.68
N GLN A 101 -4.84 -11.15 10.56
CA GLN A 101 -5.22 -11.72 9.27
C GLN A 101 -6.72 -11.57 9.06
N LYS A 102 -7.08 -11.16 7.87
CA LYS A 102 -8.50 -11.01 7.53
C LYS A 102 -9.26 -12.35 7.49
#